data_f6241196aff3a31642b356d4b470b909
#
_entry.id   f6241196aff3a31642b356d4b470b909
#
_cell.length_a   1.000
_cell.length_b   1.000
_cell.length_c   1.000
_cell.angle_alpha   90.00
_cell.angle_beta   90.00
_cell.angle_gamma   90.00
#
_symmetry.space_group_name_H-M   'P 1'
#
loop_
_entity.id
_entity.type
_entity.pdbx_description
1 polymer ?
#
loop_
_entity_poly.entity_id
_entity_poly.type
_entity_poly.pdbx_seq_one_letter_code
_entity_poly.pdbx_strand_id
1 'polypeptide(L)'
;YNTVKEAVSAVSLMTPAPDENNGVTIHIAPGTYREQVIISTPYVRLVNDEKSSGKEVLLTWYYGIGYKYYSIDSKGYYNAENAYDKYEKAAAAKWGCSVLLKNTATGFSADGITFEASFNRYLTDEEIEDGVTPTENKNPDRNYATDVTSKAATERATAMAIEADKVEFTDCAFLGSQDTLYTGNSATNMYFKNCHIEGNTDYIFGDGNAVFDGCELRFAGYSAGSTGGYITAHKPTSAAATK
;
A
#
# COMPACT_ATOMS: atom_id res chain seq x y z
N TYR A 1 7.49 -6.95 19.37
CA TYR A 1 6.26 -7.12 18.61
C TYR A 1 6.47 -8.16 17.52
N ASN A 2 5.46 -8.94 17.23
CA ASN A 2 5.53 -9.97 16.19
C ASN A 2 5.07 -9.45 14.84
N THR A 3 4.32 -8.33 14.81
CA THR A 3 3.80 -7.69 13.61
C THR A 3 4.12 -6.19 13.59
N VAL A 4 4.15 -5.62 12.39
CA VAL A 4 4.34 -4.17 12.22
C VAL A 4 3.11 -3.42 12.73
N LYS A 5 1.91 -3.97 12.53
CA LYS A 5 0.66 -3.42 13.04
C LYS A 5 0.66 -3.28 14.56
N GLU A 6 1.15 -4.29 15.30
CA GLU A 6 1.30 -4.20 16.76
C GLU A 6 2.27 -3.08 17.19
N ALA A 7 3.42 -2.97 16.50
CA ALA A 7 4.39 -1.92 16.79
C ALA A 7 3.82 -0.52 16.52
N VAL A 8 3.16 -0.32 15.38
CA VAL A 8 2.47 0.94 15.03
C VAL A 8 1.37 1.27 16.06
N SER A 9 0.59 0.27 16.46
CA SER A 9 -0.43 0.43 17.52
C SER A 9 0.20 0.88 18.84
N ALA A 10 1.31 0.29 19.26
CA ALA A 10 2.00 0.67 20.49
C ALA A 10 2.48 2.14 20.44
N VAL A 11 3.03 2.57 19.30
CA VAL A 11 3.45 3.96 19.11
C VAL A 11 2.27 4.92 19.19
N SER A 12 1.10 4.53 18.67
CA SER A 12 -0.12 5.37 18.72
C SER A 12 -0.65 5.63 20.14
N LEU A 13 -0.23 4.81 21.10
CA LEU A 13 -0.61 4.94 22.52
C LEU A 13 0.43 5.69 23.36
N MET A 14 1.54 6.13 22.78
CA MET A 14 2.59 6.84 23.50
C MET A 14 2.10 8.20 24.02
N THR A 15 2.57 8.55 25.22
CA THR A 15 2.33 9.83 25.83
C THR A 15 3.63 10.39 26.38
N PRO A 16 4.13 11.54 25.89
CA PRO A 16 3.55 12.34 24.81
C PRO A 16 3.55 11.61 23.46
N ALA A 17 2.66 12.01 22.57
CA ALA A 17 2.65 11.50 21.20
C ALA A 17 3.92 11.96 20.46
N PRO A 18 4.41 11.21 19.44
CA PRO A 18 5.52 11.63 18.61
C PRO A 18 5.25 12.99 17.93
N ASP A 19 6.30 13.81 17.86
CA ASP A 19 6.28 15.13 17.22
C ASP A 19 7.57 15.35 16.40
N GLU A 20 7.69 16.54 15.80
CA GLU A 20 8.83 16.89 14.92
C GLU A 20 10.20 16.78 15.62
N ASN A 21 10.27 16.99 16.93
CA ASN A 21 11.50 16.93 17.72
C ASN A 21 11.72 15.56 18.37
N ASN A 22 10.67 14.75 18.47
CA ASN A 22 10.66 13.47 19.17
C ASN A 22 9.93 12.39 18.32
N GLY A 23 10.43 12.14 17.12
CA GLY A 23 9.92 11.07 16.27
C GLY A 23 10.28 9.68 16.84
N VAL A 24 9.52 8.69 16.42
CA VAL A 24 9.72 7.28 16.83
C VAL A 24 10.14 6.44 15.66
N THR A 25 11.23 5.68 15.83
CA THR A 25 11.71 4.72 14.84
C THR A 25 11.27 3.30 15.23
N ILE A 26 10.65 2.60 14.30
CA ILE A 26 10.33 1.18 14.37
C ILE A 26 11.34 0.44 13.50
N HIS A 27 12.21 -0.35 14.14
CA HIS A 27 13.18 -1.21 13.48
C HIS A 27 12.50 -2.54 13.16
N ILE A 28 12.48 -2.89 11.88
CA ILE A 28 11.77 -4.08 11.40
C ILE A 28 12.81 -5.11 10.98
N ALA A 29 12.73 -6.31 11.59
CA ALA A 29 13.57 -7.42 11.20
C ALA A 29 13.23 -7.91 9.79
N PRO A 30 14.20 -8.40 9.01
CA PRO A 30 13.94 -8.97 7.70
C PRO A 30 12.89 -10.09 7.74
N GLY A 31 11.97 -10.07 6.78
CA GLY A 31 10.89 -11.04 6.69
C GLY A 31 9.71 -10.54 5.87
N THR A 32 8.74 -11.42 5.67
CA THR A 32 7.48 -11.11 4.99
C THR A 32 6.37 -10.93 6.03
N TYR A 33 5.78 -9.75 6.04
CA TYR A 33 4.69 -9.34 6.92
C TYR A 33 3.40 -9.23 6.11
N ARG A 34 2.53 -10.23 6.24
CA ARG A 34 1.23 -10.28 5.56
C ARG A 34 0.18 -9.62 6.42
N GLU A 35 0.06 -8.32 6.31
CA GLU A 35 -0.85 -7.53 7.13
C GLU A 35 -1.20 -6.19 6.48
N GLN A 36 -2.44 -5.74 6.63
CA GLN A 36 -2.81 -4.37 6.32
C GLN A 36 -2.36 -3.45 7.46
N VAL A 37 -1.47 -2.50 7.16
CA VAL A 37 -0.94 -1.55 8.14
C VAL A 37 -1.52 -0.16 7.92
N ILE A 38 -2.15 0.40 8.96
CA ILE A 38 -2.74 1.74 8.92
C ILE A 38 -2.01 2.61 9.93
N ILE A 39 -1.34 3.66 9.45
CA ILE A 39 -0.56 4.58 10.27
C ILE A 39 -1.29 5.91 10.35
N SER A 40 -1.62 6.34 11.57
CA SER A 40 -2.27 7.63 11.86
C SER A 40 -1.44 8.52 12.79
N THR A 41 -0.35 7.97 13.34
CA THR A 41 0.54 8.66 14.26
C THR A 41 1.59 9.45 13.48
N PRO A 42 1.82 10.74 13.78
CA PRO A 42 2.81 11.54 13.10
C PRO A 42 4.24 11.14 13.48
N TYR A 43 5.22 11.50 12.65
CA TYR A 43 6.66 11.36 12.88
C TYR A 43 7.10 9.95 13.25
N VAL A 44 6.46 8.94 12.65
CA VAL A 44 6.87 7.53 12.71
C VAL A 44 7.83 7.24 11.57
N ARG A 45 8.92 6.56 11.87
CA ARG A 45 9.88 6.07 10.90
C ARG A 45 9.93 4.54 10.92
N LEU A 46 9.82 3.90 9.75
CA LEU A 46 10.04 2.45 9.56
C LEU A 46 11.42 2.22 8.95
N VAL A 47 12.22 1.32 9.51
CA VAL A 47 13.60 1.07 9.05
C VAL A 47 13.89 -0.41 8.95
N ASN A 48 14.50 -0.81 7.84
CA ASN A 48 15.19 -2.09 7.67
C ASN A 48 16.68 -1.89 7.95
N ASP A 49 17.15 -2.25 9.13
CA ASP A 49 18.56 -2.10 9.50
C ASP A 49 19.50 -3.04 8.73
N GLU A 50 18.98 -4.09 8.12
CA GLU A 50 19.76 -5.09 7.39
C GLU A 50 19.72 -4.93 5.86
N LYS A 51 19.17 -3.81 5.34
CA LYS A 51 19.06 -3.57 3.90
C LYS A 51 20.41 -3.64 3.18
N SER A 52 21.49 -3.17 3.80
CA SER A 52 22.85 -3.22 3.24
C SER A 52 23.41 -4.64 3.07
N SER A 53 22.81 -5.61 3.77
CA SER A 53 23.12 -7.03 3.66
C SER A 53 22.27 -7.76 2.62
N GLY A 54 21.43 -7.01 1.88
CA GLY A 54 20.52 -7.56 0.88
C GLY A 54 19.33 -8.33 1.49
N LYS A 55 19.07 -8.16 2.79
CA LYS A 55 17.91 -8.75 3.45
C LYS A 55 16.70 -7.84 3.34
N GLU A 56 15.56 -8.41 3.00
CA GLU A 56 14.34 -7.67 2.68
C GLU A 56 13.37 -7.64 3.86
N VAL A 57 12.72 -6.49 4.02
CA VAL A 57 11.48 -6.35 4.80
C VAL A 57 10.35 -6.12 3.79
N LEU A 58 9.44 -7.08 3.68
CA LEU A 58 8.30 -7.04 2.77
C LEU A 58 6.99 -6.87 3.55
N LEU A 59 6.31 -5.74 3.35
CA LEU A 59 4.95 -5.50 3.81
C LEU A 59 3.98 -5.74 2.65
N THR A 60 3.11 -6.74 2.77
CA THR A 60 2.22 -7.16 1.67
C THR A 60 0.80 -7.44 2.15
N TRP A 61 -0.19 -7.13 1.30
CA TRP A 61 -1.61 -7.43 1.55
C TRP A 61 -2.36 -7.61 0.22
N TYR A 62 -3.51 -8.28 0.28
CA TYR A 62 -4.27 -8.73 -0.89
C TYR A 62 -5.55 -7.93 -1.17
N TYR A 63 -5.82 -6.81 -0.49
CA TYR A 63 -7.04 -6.06 -0.76
C TYR A 63 -6.99 -5.30 -2.09
N GLY A 64 -7.99 -5.57 -2.94
CA GLY A 64 -8.24 -4.82 -4.17
C GLY A 64 -9.23 -3.67 -3.97
N ILE A 65 -9.10 -2.61 -4.78
CA ILE A 65 -10.02 -1.48 -4.76
C ILE A 65 -11.34 -1.89 -5.42
N GLY A 66 -12.44 -1.79 -4.66
CA GLY A 66 -13.77 -2.16 -5.13
C GLY A 66 -14.10 -3.64 -4.96
N TYR A 67 -13.37 -4.34 -4.10
CA TYR A 67 -13.64 -5.71 -3.71
C TYR A 67 -14.14 -5.78 -2.26
N LYS A 68 -14.91 -6.82 -1.96
CA LYS A 68 -15.47 -7.09 -0.63
C LYS A 68 -14.79 -8.30 -0.02
N TYR A 69 -14.58 -8.26 1.29
CA TYR A 69 -13.92 -9.30 2.05
C TYR A 69 -14.67 -9.57 3.35
N TYR A 70 -14.69 -10.82 3.83
CA TYR A 70 -15.29 -11.16 5.13
C TYR A 70 -14.50 -10.51 6.29
N SER A 71 -13.19 -10.40 6.17
CA SER A 71 -12.30 -9.88 7.20
C SER A 71 -12.44 -8.38 7.49
N ILE A 72 -13.28 -7.66 6.76
CA ILE A 72 -13.38 -6.21 6.90
C ILE A 72 -14.30 -5.81 8.05
N ASP A 73 -13.82 -4.90 8.91
CA ASP A 73 -14.58 -4.31 9.99
C ASP A 73 -15.56 -3.21 9.51
N SER A 74 -16.36 -2.67 10.42
CA SER A 74 -17.30 -1.58 10.13
C SER A 74 -16.65 -0.29 9.65
N LYS A 75 -15.33 -0.15 9.81
CA LYS A 75 -14.55 1.01 9.34
C LYS A 75 -13.95 0.78 7.95
N GLY A 76 -14.09 -0.42 7.40
CA GLY A 76 -13.57 -0.79 6.09
C GLY A 76 -12.12 -1.26 6.09
N TYR A 77 -11.59 -1.71 7.23
CA TYR A 77 -10.22 -2.19 7.40
C TYR A 77 -10.19 -3.63 7.90
N TYR A 78 -9.05 -4.28 7.69
CA TYR A 78 -8.84 -5.65 8.17
C TYR A 78 -8.98 -5.75 9.69
N ASN A 79 -9.80 -6.71 10.12
CA ASN A 79 -9.96 -7.14 11.50
C ASN A 79 -9.86 -8.66 11.59
N ALA A 80 -8.88 -9.15 12.33
CA ALA A 80 -8.67 -10.58 12.52
C ALA A 80 -9.85 -11.30 13.19
N GLU A 81 -10.66 -10.61 13.99
CA GLU A 81 -11.85 -11.17 14.63
C GLU A 81 -12.96 -11.48 13.63
N ASN A 82 -13.02 -10.75 12.51
CA ASN A 82 -13.97 -10.98 11.42
C ASN A 82 -13.41 -11.91 10.34
N ALA A 83 -12.10 -12.16 10.37
CA ALA A 83 -11.43 -12.90 9.33
C ALA A 83 -12.04 -14.30 9.17
N TYR A 84 -12.38 -14.61 7.92
CA TYR A 84 -12.87 -15.92 7.51
C TYR A 84 -14.22 -16.35 8.11
N ASP A 85 -14.98 -15.44 8.72
CA ASP A 85 -16.35 -15.71 9.10
C ASP A 85 -17.27 -15.69 7.88
N LYS A 86 -17.43 -16.84 7.24
CA LYS A 86 -18.23 -17.00 6.01
C LYS A 86 -19.72 -16.78 6.23
N TYR A 87 -20.17 -16.61 7.45
CA TYR A 87 -21.59 -16.35 7.79
C TYR A 87 -21.90 -14.86 7.81
N GLU A 88 -20.87 -14.00 7.96
CA GLU A 88 -21.04 -12.57 7.91
C GLU A 88 -21.06 -12.04 6.48
N LYS A 89 -21.74 -10.94 6.27
CA LYS A 89 -21.74 -10.29 4.95
C LYS A 89 -20.39 -9.63 4.69
N ALA A 90 -19.77 -10.00 3.57
CA ALA A 90 -18.59 -9.32 3.10
C ALA A 90 -18.82 -7.81 2.93
N ALA A 91 -17.95 -7.00 3.47
CA ALA A 91 -17.94 -5.54 3.34
C ALA A 91 -16.85 -5.08 2.36
N ALA A 92 -17.05 -3.92 1.74
CA ALA A 92 -16.05 -3.33 0.87
C ALA A 92 -14.91 -2.71 1.68
N ALA A 93 -13.67 -2.95 1.26
CA ALA A 93 -12.52 -2.26 1.82
C ALA A 93 -12.66 -0.74 1.64
N LYS A 94 -12.32 0.03 2.66
CA LYS A 94 -12.23 1.50 2.56
C LYS A 94 -11.11 1.89 1.62
N TRP A 95 -9.99 1.18 1.74
CA TRP A 95 -8.85 1.22 0.84
C TRP A 95 -8.40 -0.20 0.48
N GLY A 96 -8.30 -0.49 -0.79
CA GLY A 96 -7.64 -1.70 -1.29
C GLY A 96 -6.13 -1.47 -1.32
N CYS A 97 -5.49 -1.44 -0.14
CA CYS A 97 -4.06 -1.20 -0.03
C CYS A 97 -3.41 -2.04 1.07
N SER A 98 -2.08 -2.21 0.96
CA SER A 98 -1.29 -2.88 1.98
C SER A 98 -0.95 -1.91 3.12
N VAL A 99 -0.48 -0.71 2.81
CA VAL A 99 -0.18 0.31 3.82
C VAL A 99 -0.92 1.61 3.50
N LEU A 100 -1.56 2.16 4.53
CA LEU A 100 -2.25 3.45 4.46
C LEU A 100 -1.64 4.44 5.46
N LEU A 101 -1.13 5.55 4.96
CA LEU A 101 -0.78 6.71 5.76
C LEU A 101 -1.97 7.67 5.81
N LYS A 102 -2.60 7.77 6.98
CA LYS A 102 -3.70 8.73 7.22
C LYS A 102 -3.19 10.17 7.17
N ASN A 103 -4.08 11.11 6.90
CA ASN A 103 -3.75 12.55 6.88
C ASN A 103 -3.12 13.07 8.20
N THR A 104 -3.27 12.34 9.30
CA THR A 104 -2.63 12.67 10.59
C THR A 104 -1.21 12.14 10.73
N ALA A 105 -0.75 11.25 9.84
CA ALA A 105 0.59 10.65 9.86
C ALA A 105 1.66 11.57 9.22
N THR A 106 1.55 12.87 9.44
CA THR A 106 2.52 13.85 8.91
C THR A 106 3.94 13.57 9.38
N GLY A 107 4.93 13.84 8.55
CA GLY A 107 6.33 13.59 8.88
C GLY A 107 6.71 12.11 8.94
N PHE A 108 5.91 11.22 8.34
CA PHE A 108 6.26 9.81 8.22
C PHE A 108 7.48 9.61 7.33
N SER A 109 8.33 8.63 7.67
CA SER A 109 9.39 8.19 6.77
C SER A 109 9.58 6.68 6.78
N ALA A 110 10.15 6.15 5.68
CA ALA A 110 10.54 4.75 5.58
C ALA A 110 11.89 4.60 4.87
N ASP A 111 12.66 3.60 5.29
CA ASP A 111 13.99 3.35 4.78
C ASP A 111 14.24 1.85 4.57
N GLY A 112 14.45 1.44 3.30
CA GLY A 112 14.77 0.07 2.92
C GLY A 112 13.61 -0.92 3.04
N ILE A 113 12.37 -0.47 2.88
CA ILE A 113 11.16 -1.30 3.00
C ILE A 113 10.55 -1.56 1.61
N THR A 114 10.15 -2.79 1.36
CA THR A 114 9.33 -3.17 0.21
C THR A 114 7.85 -3.18 0.61
N PHE A 115 7.04 -2.41 -0.11
CA PHE A 115 5.59 -2.36 0.00
C PHE A 115 4.97 -3.04 -1.23
N GLU A 116 4.11 -4.02 -1.01
CA GLU A 116 3.54 -4.81 -2.10
C GLU A 116 2.02 -4.92 -1.99
N ALA A 117 1.32 -4.75 -3.13
CA ALA A 117 -0.05 -5.20 -3.30
C ALA A 117 -0.05 -6.55 -4.00
N SER A 118 -0.27 -7.65 -3.27
CA SER A 118 -0.26 -8.98 -3.86
C SER A 118 -1.50 -9.30 -4.71
N PHE A 119 -2.57 -8.52 -4.56
CA PHE A 119 -3.88 -8.77 -5.18
C PHE A 119 -3.84 -9.11 -6.67
N ASN A 120 -3.07 -8.40 -7.46
CA ASN A 120 -2.95 -8.63 -8.91
C ASN A 120 -1.57 -9.13 -9.34
N ARG A 121 -0.80 -9.69 -8.42
CA ARG A 121 0.49 -10.33 -8.67
C ARG A 121 0.42 -11.84 -8.48
N TYR A 122 -0.22 -12.30 -7.40
CA TYR A 122 -0.44 -13.72 -7.10
C TYR A 122 -1.59 -13.88 -6.11
N LEU A 123 -2.21 -15.07 -6.11
CA LEU A 123 -3.23 -15.43 -5.15
C LEU A 123 -2.60 -16.01 -3.88
N THR A 124 -3.22 -15.75 -2.75
CA THR A 124 -2.86 -16.34 -1.46
C THR A 124 -4.02 -17.15 -0.90
N ASP A 125 -3.73 -18.10 -0.03
CA ASP A 125 -4.76 -18.89 0.66
C ASP A 125 -5.67 -17.98 1.48
N GLU A 126 -5.09 -16.99 2.15
CA GLU A 126 -5.83 -16.01 2.93
C GLU A 126 -6.84 -15.23 2.08
N GLU A 127 -6.45 -14.82 0.87
CA GLU A 127 -7.37 -14.12 -0.05
C GLU A 127 -8.55 -15.01 -0.45
N ILE A 128 -8.29 -16.27 -0.75
CA ILE A 128 -9.32 -17.22 -1.17
C ILE A 128 -10.27 -17.54 -0.02
N GLU A 129 -9.74 -17.76 1.18
CA GLU A 129 -10.52 -18.03 2.38
C GLU A 129 -11.36 -16.83 2.83
N ASP A 130 -10.88 -15.62 2.59
CA ASP A 130 -11.58 -14.37 2.91
C ASP A 130 -12.80 -14.10 1.99
N GLY A 131 -13.05 -15.00 1.05
CA GLY A 131 -14.27 -14.96 0.25
C GLY A 131 -14.42 -13.69 -0.57
N VAL A 132 -13.36 -13.25 -1.21
CA VAL A 132 -13.34 -12.03 -2.01
C VAL A 132 -14.49 -11.99 -3.03
N THR A 133 -15.25 -10.91 -3.01
CA THR A 133 -16.36 -10.67 -3.93
C THR A 133 -16.21 -9.32 -4.58
N PRO A 134 -16.27 -9.23 -5.92
CA PRO A 134 -16.20 -7.96 -6.62
C PRO A 134 -17.45 -7.12 -6.36
N THR A 135 -17.28 -5.81 -6.44
CA THR A 135 -18.39 -4.88 -6.62
C THR A 135 -18.76 -4.78 -8.10
N GLU A 136 -19.72 -3.96 -8.46
CA GLU A 136 -20.14 -3.78 -9.86
C GLU A 136 -18.93 -3.51 -10.79
N ASN A 137 -18.97 -4.09 -11.98
CA ASN A 137 -17.97 -3.94 -13.04
C ASN A 137 -16.57 -4.50 -12.71
N LYS A 138 -16.46 -5.40 -11.74
CA LYS A 138 -15.21 -6.07 -11.40
C LYS A 138 -15.24 -7.54 -11.81
N ASN A 139 -14.05 -8.07 -12.06
CA ASN A 139 -13.92 -9.49 -12.39
C ASN A 139 -14.21 -10.37 -11.14
N PRO A 140 -15.16 -11.31 -11.23
CA PRO A 140 -15.53 -12.16 -10.10
C PRO A 140 -14.52 -13.29 -9.83
N ASP A 141 -13.66 -13.62 -10.79
CA ASP A 141 -12.87 -14.83 -10.74
C ASP A 141 -11.53 -14.61 -10.02
N ARG A 142 -11.58 -14.59 -8.70
CA ARG A 142 -10.41 -14.55 -7.82
C ARG A 142 -10.27 -15.90 -7.12
N ASN A 143 -9.63 -16.87 -7.79
CA ASN A 143 -9.35 -18.22 -7.26
C ASN A 143 -8.15 -18.83 -7.97
N TYR A 144 -7.67 -19.99 -7.54
CA TYR A 144 -6.50 -20.65 -8.11
C TYR A 144 -6.62 -21.03 -9.60
N ALA A 145 -7.83 -21.17 -10.11
CA ALA A 145 -8.04 -21.44 -11.54
C ALA A 145 -7.94 -20.17 -12.38
N THR A 146 -7.84 -18.99 -11.73
CA THR A 146 -7.78 -17.70 -12.41
C THR A 146 -6.33 -17.24 -12.53
N ASP A 147 -5.89 -16.96 -13.73
CA ASP A 147 -4.62 -16.31 -13.96
C ASP A 147 -4.70 -14.85 -13.56
N VAL A 148 -4.18 -14.54 -12.36
CA VAL A 148 -4.19 -13.20 -11.79
C VAL A 148 -3.37 -12.25 -12.65
N THR A 149 -2.23 -12.70 -13.16
CA THR A 149 -1.31 -11.85 -13.92
C THR A 149 -1.88 -11.43 -15.27
N SER A 150 -2.73 -12.27 -15.89
CA SER A 150 -3.41 -11.91 -17.14
C SER A 150 -4.43 -10.76 -16.98
N LYS A 151 -4.88 -10.49 -15.75
CA LYS A 151 -5.85 -9.47 -15.39
C LYS A 151 -5.24 -8.26 -14.68
N ALA A 152 -3.95 -8.30 -14.44
CA ALA A 152 -3.24 -7.28 -13.64
C ALA A 152 -3.41 -5.85 -14.16
N ALA A 153 -3.56 -5.66 -15.47
CA ALA A 153 -3.72 -4.34 -16.07
C ALA A 153 -5.10 -3.70 -15.83
N THR A 154 -6.09 -4.46 -15.35
CA THR A 154 -7.47 -3.99 -15.17
C THR A 154 -7.95 -3.98 -13.73
N GLU A 155 -7.20 -4.59 -12.84
CA GLU A 155 -7.56 -4.76 -11.43
C GLU A 155 -6.70 -3.85 -10.55
N ARG A 156 -7.36 -2.99 -9.78
CA ARG A 156 -6.68 -1.96 -8.98
C ARG A 156 -6.38 -2.45 -7.57
N ALA A 157 -5.14 -2.30 -7.15
CA ALA A 157 -4.71 -2.53 -5.77
C ALA A 157 -3.47 -1.72 -5.44
N THR A 158 -3.45 -1.09 -4.29
CA THR A 158 -2.43 -0.13 -3.91
C THR A 158 -1.43 -0.73 -2.92
N ALA A 159 -0.14 -0.67 -3.22
CA ALA A 159 0.88 -1.06 -2.27
C ALA A 159 0.98 -0.03 -1.12
N MET A 160 0.96 1.27 -1.47
CA MET A 160 1.02 2.36 -0.51
C MET A 160 0.01 3.45 -0.87
N ALA A 161 -0.92 3.74 0.04
CA ALA A 161 -1.82 4.89 -0.06
C ALA A 161 -1.38 6.00 0.90
N ILE A 162 -1.09 7.20 0.36
CA ILE A 162 -0.58 8.33 1.13
C ILE A 162 -1.65 9.43 1.20
N GLU A 163 -2.21 9.67 2.39
CA GLU A 163 -3.06 10.82 2.68
C GLU A 163 -2.32 11.87 3.52
N ALA A 164 -1.10 11.53 3.99
CA ALA A 164 -0.27 12.35 4.88
C ALA A 164 0.59 13.37 4.12
N ASP A 165 0.90 14.47 4.77
CA ASP A 165 1.84 15.49 4.29
C ASP A 165 3.26 15.28 4.85
N LYS A 166 4.27 15.78 4.15
CA LYS A 166 5.70 15.74 4.54
C LYS A 166 6.20 14.31 4.77
N VAL A 167 5.98 13.43 3.81
CA VAL A 167 6.43 12.04 3.90
C VAL A 167 7.67 11.81 3.05
N GLU A 168 8.55 10.90 3.52
CA GLU A 168 9.81 10.60 2.86
C GLU A 168 10.04 9.09 2.77
N PHE A 169 10.51 8.65 1.61
CA PHE A 169 10.92 7.26 1.36
C PHE A 169 12.32 7.22 0.80
N THR A 170 13.19 6.40 1.39
CA THR A 170 14.56 6.19 0.92
C THR A 170 14.80 4.70 0.70
N ASP A 171 15.39 4.35 -0.45
CA ASP A 171 15.74 2.97 -0.80
C ASP A 171 14.55 1.99 -0.64
N CYS A 172 13.33 2.44 -0.88
CA CYS A 172 12.11 1.65 -0.76
C CYS A 172 11.65 1.09 -2.12
N ALA A 173 10.86 0.02 -2.10
CA ALA A 173 10.22 -0.51 -3.28
C ALA A 173 8.68 -0.48 -3.13
N PHE A 174 7.98 -0.19 -4.23
CA PHE A 174 6.51 -0.21 -4.31
C PHE A 174 6.11 -1.12 -5.48
N LEU A 175 5.52 -2.26 -5.14
CA LEU A 175 5.27 -3.33 -6.09
C LEU A 175 3.76 -3.58 -6.24
N GLY A 176 3.27 -3.47 -7.47
CA GLY A 176 1.87 -3.68 -7.79
C GLY A 176 1.65 -3.82 -9.29
N SER A 177 0.43 -3.53 -9.74
CA SER A 177 0.10 -3.51 -11.16
C SER A 177 -0.66 -2.25 -11.53
N GLN A 178 -1.98 -2.20 -11.38
CA GLN A 178 -2.73 -0.95 -11.54
C GLN A 178 -2.88 -0.27 -10.19
N ASP A 179 -2.67 1.07 -10.16
CA ASP A 179 -2.83 1.92 -8.98
C ASP A 179 -1.86 1.56 -7.82
N THR A 180 -0.57 1.32 -8.11
CA THR A 180 0.40 0.84 -7.11
C THR A 180 0.67 1.84 -5.99
N LEU A 181 0.89 3.13 -6.33
CA LEU A 181 1.27 4.19 -5.39
C LEU A 181 0.29 5.36 -5.49
N TYR A 182 -0.48 5.60 -4.43
CA TYR A 182 -1.35 6.77 -4.31
C TYR A 182 -0.60 7.93 -3.66
N THR A 183 -0.51 9.05 -4.37
CA THR A 183 0.27 10.23 -3.97
C THR A 183 -0.58 11.33 -3.30
N GLY A 184 -1.73 10.99 -2.75
CA GLY A 184 -2.53 11.93 -1.98
C GLY A 184 -3.29 12.95 -2.80
N ASN A 185 -3.49 14.12 -2.24
CA ASN A 185 -4.16 15.25 -2.84
C ASN A 185 -3.21 16.46 -2.93
N SER A 186 -3.67 17.57 -3.53
CA SER A 186 -2.86 18.78 -3.78
C SER A 186 -2.23 19.44 -2.54
N ALA A 187 -2.66 19.06 -1.34
CA ALA A 187 -2.10 19.55 -0.07
C ALA A 187 -0.97 18.66 0.47
N THR A 188 -0.72 17.50 -0.12
CA THR A 188 0.31 16.58 0.33
C THR A 188 1.62 16.79 -0.40
N ASN A 189 2.73 16.74 0.34
CA ASN A 189 4.09 16.83 -0.20
C ASN A 189 4.87 15.58 0.19
N MET A 190 5.58 15.00 -0.75
CA MET A 190 6.31 13.76 -0.54
C MET A 190 7.61 13.70 -1.34
N TYR A 191 8.58 12.98 -0.80
CA TYR A 191 9.88 12.81 -1.39
C TYR A 191 10.27 11.34 -1.43
N PHE A 192 10.65 10.87 -2.61
CA PHE A 192 11.11 9.52 -2.86
C PHE A 192 12.55 9.56 -3.36
N LYS A 193 13.45 8.92 -2.63
CA LYS A 193 14.89 8.87 -2.97
C LYS A 193 15.33 7.44 -3.23
N ASN A 194 15.93 7.20 -4.39
CA ASN A 194 16.45 5.90 -4.80
C ASN A 194 15.39 4.77 -4.68
N CYS A 195 14.12 5.09 -4.90
CA CYS A 195 13.04 4.10 -4.78
C CYS A 195 12.82 3.37 -6.10
N HIS A 196 12.31 2.14 -6.00
CA HIS A 196 11.83 1.35 -7.11
C HIS A 196 10.30 1.34 -7.11
N ILE A 197 9.66 1.82 -8.19
CA ILE A 197 8.21 1.84 -8.31
C ILE A 197 7.81 1.02 -9.55
N GLU A 198 6.98 0.02 -9.35
CA GLU A 198 6.63 -0.96 -10.37
C GLU A 198 5.12 -1.04 -10.58
N GLY A 199 4.71 -1.16 -11.83
CA GLY A 199 3.32 -1.40 -12.21
C GLY A 199 3.11 -1.51 -13.71
N ASN A 200 1.85 -1.57 -14.12
CA ASN A 200 1.44 -1.65 -15.52
C ASN A 200 0.60 -0.45 -15.95
N THR A 201 -0.37 -0.05 -15.13
CA THR A 201 -1.33 1.00 -15.48
C THR A 201 -1.51 1.94 -14.30
N ASP A 202 -1.39 3.25 -14.53
CA ASP A 202 -1.65 4.29 -13.54
C ASP A 202 -0.94 4.03 -12.20
N TYR A 203 0.26 3.42 -12.27
CA TYR A 203 0.90 2.89 -11.07
C TYR A 203 1.46 3.96 -10.14
N ILE A 204 1.46 5.25 -10.55
CA ILE A 204 1.60 6.41 -9.70
C ILE A 204 0.36 7.28 -9.94
N PHE A 205 -0.54 7.41 -8.95
CA PHE A 205 -1.79 8.12 -9.13
C PHE A 205 -2.11 9.04 -7.94
N GLY A 206 -2.99 10.01 -8.15
CA GLY A 206 -3.31 11.05 -7.18
C GLY A 206 -2.98 12.43 -7.70
N ASP A 207 -3.02 13.46 -6.84
CA ASP A 207 -2.73 14.86 -7.21
C ASP A 207 -1.80 15.59 -6.22
N GLY A 208 -1.09 14.84 -5.37
CA GLY A 208 -0.10 15.37 -4.44
C GLY A 208 1.20 15.81 -5.12
N ASN A 209 1.95 16.63 -4.43
CA ASN A 209 3.26 17.09 -4.86
C ASN A 209 4.31 16.03 -4.51
N ALA A 210 4.81 15.32 -5.51
CA ALA A 210 5.80 14.24 -5.32
C ALA A 210 7.08 14.54 -6.08
N VAL A 211 8.23 14.38 -5.41
CA VAL A 211 9.55 14.42 -6.01
C VAL A 211 10.14 13.03 -6.01
N PHE A 212 10.57 12.55 -7.19
CA PHE A 212 11.24 11.27 -7.38
C PHE A 212 12.70 11.53 -7.75
N ASP A 213 13.60 11.28 -6.82
CA ASP A 213 15.04 11.54 -6.94
C ASP A 213 15.83 10.23 -7.05
N GLY A 214 16.44 9.98 -8.21
CA GLY A 214 17.18 8.75 -8.48
C GLY A 214 16.32 7.47 -8.49
N CYS A 215 15.01 7.60 -8.68
CA CYS A 215 14.08 6.48 -8.64
C CYS A 215 14.05 5.70 -9.97
N GLU A 216 13.83 4.39 -9.87
CA GLU A 216 13.51 3.53 -11.00
C GLU A 216 12.00 3.40 -11.15
N LEU A 217 11.46 3.74 -12.32
CA LEU A 217 10.07 3.53 -12.69
C LEU A 217 10.00 2.36 -13.69
N ARG A 218 9.43 1.24 -13.28
CA ARG A 218 9.45 -0.01 -14.03
C ARG A 218 8.07 -0.43 -14.51
N PHE A 219 7.98 -0.75 -15.79
CA PHE A 219 6.83 -1.48 -16.33
C PHE A 219 6.96 -2.97 -15.99
N ALA A 220 6.02 -3.50 -15.22
CA ALA A 220 6.11 -4.85 -14.67
C ALA A 220 5.84 -5.96 -15.71
N GLY A 221 4.93 -5.71 -16.66
CA GLY A 221 4.62 -6.66 -17.72
C GLY A 221 3.88 -7.92 -17.25
N TYR A 222 3.09 -7.82 -16.19
CA TYR A 222 2.39 -8.99 -15.62
C TYR A 222 1.26 -9.50 -16.51
N SER A 223 0.71 -8.68 -17.40
CA SER A 223 -0.42 -9.04 -18.24
C SER A 223 0.04 -9.66 -19.55
N ALA A 224 -0.49 -10.82 -19.88
CA ALA A 224 -0.30 -11.42 -21.20
C ALA A 224 -0.82 -10.46 -22.30
N GLY A 225 0.01 -10.22 -23.31
CA GLY A 225 -0.33 -9.32 -24.42
C GLY A 225 -0.24 -7.82 -24.09
N SER A 226 0.19 -7.45 -22.89
CA SER A 226 0.46 -6.06 -22.54
C SER A 226 1.73 -5.58 -23.25
N THR A 227 1.60 -4.56 -24.10
CA THR A 227 2.71 -3.99 -24.87
C THR A 227 3.16 -2.62 -24.34
N GLY A 228 2.59 -2.18 -23.24
CA GLY A 228 2.88 -0.90 -22.59
C GLY A 228 1.86 -0.60 -21.51
N GLY A 229 2.04 0.51 -20.82
CA GLY A 229 1.16 0.95 -19.75
C GLY A 229 1.26 2.44 -19.51
N TYR A 230 0.59 2.90 -18.48
CA TYR A 230 0.59 4.30 -18.07
C TYR A 230 1.32 4.43 -16.73
N ILE A 231 2.36 5.27 -16.70
CA ILE A 231 3.15 5.51 -15.48
C ILE A 231 2.30 6.28 -14.47
N THR A 232 1.63 7.33 -14.93
CA THR A 232 0.93 8.25 -14.03
C THR A 232 -0.52 8.46 -14.44
N ALA A 233 -1.38 8.60 -13.42
CA ALA A 233 -2.74 9.10 -13.52
C ALA A 233 -2.92 10.29 -12.57
N HIS A 234 -2.27 11.40 -12.90
CA HIS A 234 -2.37 12.62 -12.11
C HIS A 234 -3.62 13.41 -12.50
N LYS A 235 -4.47 13.70 -11.50
CA LYS A 235 -5.71 14.47 -11.70
C LYS A 235 -5.73 15.65 -10.73
N PRO A 236 -5.08 16.76 -11.07
CA PRO A 236 -5.04 17.93 -10.20
C PRO A 236 -6.45 18.47 -9.95
N THR A 237 -6.78 18.68 -8.68
CA THR A 237 -8.07 19.23 -8.24
C THR A 237 -8.12 20.75 -8.33
N SER A 238 -6.96 21.39 -8.51
CA SER A 238 -6.86 22.85 -8.69
C SER A 238 -5.67 23.23 -9.57
N ALA A 239 -5.71 24.42 -10.16
CA ALA A 239 -4.59 24.97 -10.94
C ALA A 239 -3.29 25.12 -10.12
N ALA A 240 -3.35 25.14 -8.80
CA ALA A 240 -2.19 25.19 -7.92
C ALA A 240 -1.44 23.85 -7.83
N ALA A 241 -2.09 22.74 -8.15
CA ALA A 241 -1.52 21.40 -8.16
C ALA A 241 -0.69 21.08 -9.43
N THR A 242 -0.51 22.03 -10.32
CA THR A 242 0.22 21.86 -11.60
C THR A 242 1.63 22.46 -11.60
N LYS A 243 2.20 22.70 -10.42
CA LYS A 243 3.57 23.26 -10.31
C LYS A 243 4.60 22.19 -10.06
#